data_22ee9a7b6aa4e20686c89493b9ed7fca
#
_entry.id   22ee9a7b6aa4e20686c89493b9ed7fca
#
_cell.length_a   1.000
_cell.length_b   1.000
_cell.length_c   1.000
_cell.angle_alpha   90.00
_cell.angle_beta   90.00
_cell.angle_gamma   90.00
#
_symmetry.space_group_name_H-M   'P 1'
#
loop_
_entity.id
_entity.type
_entity.pdbx_description
1 polymer ?
#
loop_
_entity_poly.entity_id
_entity_poly.type
_entity_poly.pdbx_seq_one_letter_code
_entity_poly.pdbx_strand_id
1 'polypeptide(L)'
;MVQNRDSVLNLIRTTIRSSEPDASIILYGSRARGDAREDSDWDVVVLLNKPPMPHDERYALAYKLWDKGQDIGEEINTLVYTKDQWDNAPPSLFKYNVREEGIQL
;
A
#
# COMPACT_ATOMS: atom_id res chain seq x y z
N MET A 1 -20.91 -7.88 -4.60
CA MET A 1 -20.62 -8.53 -3.30
C MET A 1 -19.63 -7.67 -2.52
N VAL A 2 -19.94 -7.38 -1.25
CA VAL A 2 -19.04 -6.61 -0.40
C VAL A 2 -17.91 -7.53 0.06
N GLN A 3 -16.67 -7.11 -0.17
CA GLN A 3 -15.50 -7.85 0.32
C GLN A 3 -15.28 -7.54 1.79
N ASN A 4 -14.98 -8.53 2.61
CA ASN A 4 -14.63 -8.27 3.99
C ASN A 4 -13.18 -7.74 4.06
N ARG A 5 -12.88 -7.10 5.19
CA ARG A 5 -11.57 -6.49 5.43
C ARG A 5 -10.43 -7.48 5.26
N ASP A 6 -10.54 -8.65 5.85
CA ASP A 6 -9.46 -9.65 5.84
C ASP A 6 -9.17 -10.14 4.43
N SER A 7 -10.20 -10.31 3.59
CA SER A 7 -10.02 -10.72 2.20
C SER A 7 -9.24 -9.69 1.41
N VAL A 8 -9.54 -8.39 1.60
CA VAL A 8 -8.83 -7.31 0.92
C VAL A 8 -7.38 -7.24 1.39
N LEU A 9 -7.15 -7.31 2.70
CA LEU A 9 -5.79 -7.29 3.26
C LEU A 9 -4.96 -8.47 2.77
N ASN A 10 -5.56 -9.66 2.67
CA ASN A 10 -4.88 -10.84 2.13
C ASN A 10 -4.53 -10.66 0.65
N LEU A 11 -5.43 -10.07 -0.14
CA LEU A 11 -5.15 -9.76 -1.54
C LEU A 11 -3.95 -8.83 -1.65
N ILE A 12 -3.90 -7.77 -0.84
CA ILE A 12 -2.79 -6.82 -0.83
C ILE A 12 -1.47 -7.53 -0.49
N ARG A 13 -1.45 -8.29 0.60
CA ARG A 13 -0.25 -9.03 1.03
C ARG A 13 0.23 -10.00 -0.03
N THR A 14 -0.67 -10.81 -0.55
CA THR A 14 -0.34 -11.87 -1.51
C THR A 14 0.18 -11.27 -2.80
N THR A 15 -0.47 -10.24 -3.31
CA THR A 15 -0.08 -9.58 -4.55
C THR A 15 1.34 -8.99 -4.45
N ILE A 16 1.62 -8.28 -3.37
CA ILE A 16 2.93 -7.64 -3.19
C ILE A 16 4.01 -8.69 -2.92
N ARG A 17 3.78 -9.61 -1.98
CA ARG A 17 4.81 -10.56 -1.56
C ARG A 17 5.06 -11.68 -2.54
N SER A 18 4.20 -11.87 -3.54
CA SER A 18 4.47 -12.82 -4.61
C SER A 18 5.67 -12.42 -5.46
N SER A 19 5.92 -11.11 -5.61
CA SER A 19 7.08 -10.59 -6.35
C SER A 19 8.12 -9.94 -5.43
N GLU A 20 7.73 -9.49 -4.25
CA GLU A 20 8.59 -8.76 -3.30
C GLU A 20 8.40 -9.34 -1.89
N PRO A 21 8.98 -10.52 -1.62
CA PRO A 21 8.73 -11.22 -0.34
C PRO A 21 9.20 -10.46 0.90
N ASP A 22 10.20 -9.59 0.75
CA ASP A 22 10.75 -8.81 1.88
C ASP A 22 10.12 -7.42 2.02
N ALA A 23 9.09 -7.11 1.25
CA ALA A 23 8.46 -5.79 1.30
C ALA A 23 7.76 -5.54 2.63
N SER A 24 7.87 -4.31 3.13
CA SER A 24 7.01 -3.83 4.20
C SER A 24 5.77 -3.22 3.57
N ILE A 25 4.60 -3.54 4.09
CA ILE A 25 3.31 -3.09 3.57
C ILE A 25 2.59 -2.38 4.70
N ILE A 26 2.22 -1.12 4.47
CA ILE A 26 1.59 -0.28 5.50
C ILE A 26 0.24 0.19 4.98
N LEU A 27 -0.82 -0.16 5.69
CA LEU A 27 -2.16 0.39 5.46
C LEU A 27 -2.26 1.71 6.21
N TYR A 28 -2.74 2.77 5.55
CA TYR A 28 -2.94 4.06 6.19
C TYR A 28 -4.29 4.66 5.76
N GLY A 29 -4.58 5.88 6.20
CA GLY A 29 -5.84 6.54 5.86
C GLY A 29 -7.04 5.98 6.61
N SER A 30 -8.24 6.18 6.07
CA SER A 30 -9.48 5.85 6.76
C SER A 30 -9.63 4.38 7.09
N ARG A 31 -9.12 3.49 6.23
CA ARG A 31 -9.17 2.04 6.47
C ARG A 31 -8.28 1.62 7.63
N ALA A 32 -7.21 2.37 7.89
CA ALA A 32 -6.34 2.14 9.05
C ALA A 32 -6.93 2.75 10.32
N ARG A 33 -7.50 3.95 10.23
CA ARG A 33 -8.08 4.65 11.39
C ARG A 33 -9.38 4.02 11.90
N GLY A 34 -10.09 3.26 11.05
CA GLY A 34 -11.36 2.66 11.41
C GLY A 34 -12.56 3.56 11.15
N ASP A 35 -12.38 4.68 10.45
CA ASP A 35 -13.47 5.60 10.10
C ASP A 35 -13.87 5.51 8.61
N ALA A 36 -13.49 4.42 7.95
CA ALA A 36 -13.78 4.20 6.55
C ALA A 36 -15.28 3.94 6.33
N ARG A 37 -15.74 4.40 5.16
CA ARG A 37 -17.05 4.02 4.64
C ARG A 37 -16.89 2.81 3.74
N GLU A 38 -18.01 2.21 3.36
CA GLU A 38 -18.02 1.04 2.48
C GLU A 38 -17.33 1.31 1.14
N ASP A 39 -17.46 2.54 0.61
CA ASP A 39 -16.87 2.96 -0.65
C ASP A 39 -15.50 3.65 -0.51
N SER A 40 -14.93 3.65 0.69
CA SER A 40 -13.61 4.27 0.92
C SER A 40 -12.51 3.51 0.21
N ASP A 41 -11.52 4.26 -0.28
CA ASP A 41 -10.31 3.69 -0.88
C ASP A 41 -9.46 2.99 0.17
N TRP A 42 -8.64 2.08 -0.31
CA TRP A 42 -7.60 1.43 0.50
C TRP A 42 -6.28 2.07 0.16
N ASP A 43 -5.68 2.75 1.13
CA ASP A 43 -4.43 3.50 0.93
C ASP A 43 -3.27 2.70 1.51
N VAL A 44 -2.29 2.38 0.65
CA VAL A 44 -1.19 1.48 0.99
C VAL A 44 0.14 2.12 0.62
N VAL A 45 1.11 2.01 1.51
CA VAL A 45 2.52 2.31 1.22
C VAL A 45 3.29 0.99 1.22
N VAL A 46 4.08 0.78 0.19
CA VAL A 46 4.96 -0.40 0.07
C VAL A 46 6.40 0.08 0.09
N LEU A 47 7.18 -0.50 0.99
CA LEU A 47 8.62 -0.21 1.11
C LEU A 47 9.40 -1.44 0.69
N LEU A 48 10.15 -1.31 -0.39
CA LEU A 48 10.91 -2.41 -0.97
C LEU A 48 12.33 -2.44 -0.41
N ASN A 49 12.80 -3.63 -0.05
CA ASN A 49 14.17 -3.83 0.43
C ASN A 49 15.11 -4.07 -0.75
N LYS A 50 15.29 -3.02 -1.56
CA LYS A 50 16.07 -3.03 -2.80
C LYS A 50 16.81 -1.71 -2.98
N PRO A 51 17.81 -1.64 -3.86
CA PRO A 51 18.39 -0.35 -4.26
C PRO A 51 17.33 0.57 -4.88
N PRO A 52 17.55 1.89 -4.88
CA PRO A 52 16.60 2.84 -5.46
C PRO A 52 16.18 2.44 -6.88
N MET A 53 14.89 2.57 -7.15
CA MET A 53 14.26 2.13 -8.41
C MET A 53 13.69 3.33 -9.17
N PRO A 54 13.70 3.27 -10.52
CA PRO A 54 13.00 4.27 -11.32
C PRO A 54 11.50 4.30 -10.99
N HIS A 55 10.89 5.47 -11.23
CA HIS A 55 9.47 5.69 -10.94
C HIS A 55 8.56 4.70 -11.69
N ASP A 56 8.85 4.43 -12.95
CA ASP A 56 8.03 3.54 -13.78
C ASP A 56 8.02 2.10 -13.26
N GLU A 57 9.14 1.61 -12.73
CA GLU A 57 9.18 0.27 -12.12
C GLU A 57 8.36 0.22 -10.84
N ARG A 58 8.41 1.28 -10.02
CA ARG A 58 7.61 1.38 -8.81
C ARG A 58 6.12 1.48 -9.15
N TYR A 59 5.80 2.24 -10.19
CA TYR A 59 4.43 2.41 -10.66
C TYR A 59 3.83 1.10 -11.15
N ALA A 60 4.62 0.25 -11.82
CA ALA A 60 4.12 -1.03 -12.32
C ALA A 60 3.59 -1.92 -11.20
N LEU A 61 4.24 -1.93 -10.04
CA LEU A 61 3.77 -2.69 -8.89
C LEU A 61 2.47 -2.11 -8.32
N ALA A 62 2.41 -0.77 -8.23
CA ALA A 62 1.19 -0.08 -7.78
C ALA A 62 0.01 -0.35 -8.71
N TYR A 63 0.25 -0.34 -10.02
CA TYR A 63 -0.78 -0.64 -11.01
C TYR A 63 -1.29 -2.07 -10.88
N LYS A 64 -0.38 -3.02 -10.67
CA LYS A 64 -0.76 -4.42 -10.49
C LYS A 64 -1.74 -4.60 -9.33
N LEU A 65 -1.48 -3.92 -8.22
CA LEU A 65 -2.37 -4.00 -7.05
C LEU A 65 -3.69 -3.29 -7.30
N TRP A 66 -3.66 -2.13 -7.95
CA TRP A 66 -4.87 -1.42 -8.34
C TRP A 66 -5.76 -2.31 -9.24
N ASP A 67 -5.14 -2.96 -10.24
CA ASP A 67 -5.86 -3.84 -11.18
C ASP A 67 -6.53 -5.01 -10.46
N LYS A 68 -5.83 -5.64 -9.52
CA LYS A 68 -6.39 -6.72 -8.71
C LYS A 68 -7.57 -6.24 -7.86
N GLY A 69 -7.49 -5.02 -7.34
CA GLY A 69 -8.60 -4.41 -6.60
C GLY A 69 -9.83 -4.24 -7.48
N GLN A 70 -9.66 -3.79 -8.72
CA GLN A 70 -10.79 -3.62 -9.64
C GLN A 70 -11.56 -4.94 -9.86
N ASP A 71 -10.87 -6.08 -9.88
CA ASP A 71 -11.50 -7.38 -10.04
C ASP A 71 -12.48 -7.71 -8.91
N ILE A 72 -12.29 -7.14 -7.74
CA ILE A 72 -13.16 -7.37 -6.57
C ILE A 72 -13.97 -6.14 -6.19
N GLY A 73 -13.98 -5.10 -7.03
CA GLY A 73 -14.76 -3.90 -6.79
C GLY A 73 -14.19 -2.97 -5.73
N GLU A 74 -12.88 -3.02 -5.49
CA GLU A 74 -12.21 -2.19 -4.49
C GLU A 74 -11.18 -1.28 -5.13
N GLU A 75 -11.11 -0.03 -4.67
CA GLU A 75 -10.11 0.95 -5.11
C GLU A 75 -8.90 0.88 -4.18
N ILE A 76 -7.79 0.34 -4.69
CA ILE A 76 -6.56 0.20 -3.90
C ILE A 76 -5.50 1.12 -4.49
N ASN A 77 -5.14 2.16 -3.74
CA ASN A 77 -4.16 3.17 -4.14
C ASN A 77 -2.86 2.91 -3.40
N THR A 78 -1.79 2.66 -4.15
CA THR A 78 -0.52 2.24 -3.59
C THR A 78 0.59 3.21 -3.97
N LEU A 79 1.37 3.63 -2.99
CA LEU A 79 2.61 4.36 -3.20
C LEU A 79 3.77 3.41 -2.90
N VAL A 80 4.67 3.25 -3.85
CA VAL A 80 5.79 2.33 -3.74
C VAL A 80 7.09 3.11 -3.67
N TYR A 81 7.88 2.80 -2.64
CA TYR A 81 9.22 3.37 -2.44
C TYR A 81 10.17 2.23 -2.13
N THR A 82 11.47 2.43 -2.37
CA THR A 82 12.47 1.62 -1.69
C THR A 82 12.63 2.17 -0.26
N LYS A 83 13.15 1.34 0.65
CA LYS A 83 13.39 1.79 2.03
C LYS A 83 14.32 3.01 2.05
N ASP A 84 15.38 3.00 1.23
CA ASP A 84 16.30 4.12 1.14
C ASP A 84 15.62 5.39 0.65
N GLN A 85 14.79 5.27 -0.40
CA GLN A 85 14.05 6.43 -0.93
C GLN A 85 13.10 7.00 0.11
N TRP A 86 12.43 6.14 0.87
CA TRP A 86 11.52 6.57 1.94
C TRP A 86 12.28 7.25 3.08
N ASP A 87 13.37 6.63 3.55
CA ASP A 87 14.14 7.14 4.68
C ASP A 87 14.83 8.47 4.36
N ASN A 88 15.26 8.65 3.12
CA ASN A 88 15.96 9.86 2.67
C ASN A 88 15.00 10.96 2.17
N ALA A 89 13.72 10.68 2.05
CA ALA A 89 12.75 11.72 1.69
C ALA A 89 12.63 12.74 2.83
N PRO A 90 12.44 14.03 2.50
CA PRO A 90 12.32 15.05 3.54
C PRO A 90 11.13 14.75 4.47
N PRO A 91 11.19 15.18 5.73
CA PRO A 91 10.05 15.09 6.62
C PRO A 91 8.83 15.77 6.01
N SER A 92 7.66 15.15 6.16
CA SER A 92 6.41 15.69 5.64
C SER A 92 5.26 15.26 6.53
N LEU A 93 4.16 15.95 6.41
CA LEU A 93 2.93 15.57 7.11
C LEU A 93 2.48 14.17 6.67
N PHE A 94 2.65 13.84 5.38
CA PHE A 94 2.32 12.53 4.85
C PHE A 94 3.14 11.42 5.55
N LYS A 95 4.47 11.57 5.62
CA LYS A 95 5.32 10.58 6.30
C LYS A 95 4.94 10.45 7.78
N TYR A 96 4.67 11.58 8.43
CA TYR A 96 4.24 11.58 9.82
C TYR A 96 2.94 10.80 10.00
N ASN A 97 1.94 11.05 9.16
CA ASN A 97 0.64 10.39 9.27
C ASN A 97 0.75 8.88 8.99
N VAL A 98 1.55 8.48 8.01
CA VAL A 98 1.78 7.06 7.73
C VAL A 98 2.40 6.37 8.95
N ARG A 99 3.37 7.01 9.59
CA ARG A 99 4.01 6.45 10.78
C ARG A 99 3.05 6.33 11.96
N GLU A 100 2.24 7.38 12.19
CA GLU A 100 1.35 7.42 13.35
C GLU A 100 0.08 6.59 13.19
N GLU A 101 -0.50 6.57 11.99
CA GLU A 101 -1.76 5.88 11.71
C GLU A 101 -1.57 4.50 11.09
N GLY A 102 -0.40 4.24 10.51
CA GLY A 102 -0.17 3.07 9.68
C GLY A 102 -0.25 1.76 10.43
N ILE A 103 -0.79 0.76 9.76
CA ILE A 103 -0.87 -0.61 10.26
C ILE A 103 0.01 -1.47 9.36
N GLN A 104 0.99 -2.15 9.97
CA GLN A 104 1.85 -3.09 9.25
C GLN A 104 1.04 -4.32 8.85
N LEU A 105 1.11 -4.67 7.58
CA LEU A 105 0.45 -5.88 7.06
C LEU A 105 1.46 -7.06 6.89
#